data_ca4b84a222b20ed2544896fa7ebaa0c3
#
_entry.id   ca4b84a222b20ed2544896fa7ebaa0c3
#
_cell.length_a   1.000
_cell.length_b   1.000
_cell.length_c   1.000
_cell.angle_alpha   90.00
_cell.angle_beta   90.00
_cell.angle_gamma   90.00
#
_symmetry.space_group_name_H-M   'P 1'
#
loop_
_entity.id
_entity.type
_entity.pdbx_description
1 polymer ?
#
loop_
_entity_poly.entity_id
_entity_poly.type
_entity_poly.pdbx_seq_one_letter_code
_entity_poly.pdbx_strand_id
1 'polypeptide(L)'
;MYAGKMGKTVSVKKYKNREKQTMKKTTEFTPTAFILGILLAVVFGGANAYLGLRVGMTVSASIPAAVISMGIVRLLLKRDSILENNMVQTIGSAGESLAAGAIFTLPALFMWAKEHGTAMPSFFTIAMLAISGGLLGVLFMVPLRHALIVEEHDRLPYPEGTACSKVLLAGEEGGAKAKKVLKGLLAAAVYKFLADGLKLFPSEVDFESRKLRGAGFGIDVLPALVGVGYICGARVSSYLLSGAVLGWLVLMPAFVLVGGDNILFPATRAIGTLTTWELWGNYIRYIGAGAVAAGGIISLVKTLPLIVTTFRKAVRGYGNTGRERTERDIPMRYVIIGIVAILLFLCVMPQIRLSVPMALFIAVFGFFFATVSTRMVGLVGSSNNPVSGMAIATLLLASFVLKLTGQTGLKGMTVAISMGTVICIVAAMAGDTSQDLKTGFIVGATPWKQQVGELIGAVVSGLAIGGVLYLLQAAWSFGDPELPAPQATLMKLVVEGVMGDYLPWGLILIGVFIAVAVEIVGIPVLPFSIGLYLPIHLSTAIMVGGLLRAFYERKKNEAYVQDGILFSSGLIAGEGLIGILLAVTAVLGVSAKFDLSGRGISLGAAGSLAAFLSLLVIMICVIKKQEKMEIDS
;
A
#
# COMPACT_ATOMS: atom_id res chain seq x y z
N MET A 1 9.27 9.41 -41.29
CA MET A 1 7.93 9.26 -40.69
C MET A 1 7.20 7.97 -41.13
N TYR A 2 7.85 7.01 -41.81
CA TYR A 2 7.23 5.77 -42.33
C TYR A 2 7.72 4.47 -41.65
N ALA A 3 8.78 4.50 -40.84
CA ALA A 3 9.33 3.29 -40.20
C ALA A 3 8.67 2.88 -38.88
N GLY A 4 7.89 3.78 -38.24
CA GLY A 4 7.26 3.52 -36.92
C GLY A 4 5.92 2.77 -36.96
N LYS A 5 5.24 2.70 -38.11
CA LYS A 5 3.93 2.04 -38.23
C LYS A 5 3.99 0.53 -38.56
N MET A 6 5.07 0.07 -39.18
CA MET A 6 5.21 -1.35 -39.57
C MET A 6 5.51 -2.27 -38.40
N GLY A 7 6.27 -1.83 -37.39
CA GLY A 7 6.62 -2.66 -36.23
C GLY A 7 5.45 -2.95 -35.29
N LYS A 8 4.51 -2.00 -35.17
CA LYS A 8 3.34 -2.13 -34.28
C LYS A 8 2.26 -3.09 -34.84
N THR A 9 2.06 -3.09 -36.14
CA THR A 9 1.05 -3.95 -36.82
C THR A 9 1.49 -5.42 -36.88
N VAL A 10 2.79 -5.69 -36.91
CA VAL A 10 3.34 -7.06 -36.91
C VAL A 10 3.21 -7.71 -35.53
N SER A 11 3.38 -6.93 -34.45
CA SER A 11 3.22 -7.43 -33.07
C SER A 11 1.78 -7.88 -32.81
N VAL A 12 0.79 -7.03 -33.11
CA VAL A 12 -0.64 -7.34 -32.88
C VAL A 12 -1.11 -8.49 -33.78
N LYS A 13 -0.65 -8.59 -35.05
CA LYS A 13 -0.96 -9.72 -35.93
C LYS A 13 -0.31 -11.02 -35.47
N LYS A 14 0.88 -10.97 -34.91
CA LYS A 14 1.58 -12.16 -34.37
C LYS A 14 0.87 -12.70 -33.11
N TYR A 15 0.31 -11.80 -32.29
CA TYR A 15 -0.55 -12.16 -31.14
C TYR A 15 -1.88 -12.76 -31.61
N LYS A 16 -2.59 -12.16 -32.56
CA LYS A 16 -3.85 -12.71 -33.11
C LYS A 16 -3.71 -14.06 -33.82
N ASN A 17 -2.56 -14.34 -34.43
CA ASN A 17 -2.30 -15.65 -35.06
C ASN A 17 -1.95 -16.74 -34.03
N ARG A 18 -1.32 -16.42 -32.90
CA ARG A 18 -1.17 -17.36 -31.76
C ARG A 18 -2.52 -17.71 -31.12
N GLU A 19 -3.47 -16.77 -31.04
CA GLU A 19 -4.83 -17.04 -30.56
C GLU A 19 -5.56 -18.14 -31.36
N LYS A 20 -5.37 -18.19 -32.67
CA LYS A 20 -5.99 -19.21 -33.52
C LYS A 20 -5.41 -20.62 -33.34
N GLN A 21 -4.17 -20.75 -32.90
CA GLN A 21 -3.52 -22.05 -32.68
C GLN A 21 -3.74 -22.63 -31.27
N THR A 22 -4.20 -21.86 -30.29
CA THR A 22 -4.36 -22.29 -28.89
C THR A 22 -5.83 -22.42 -28.45
N MET A 23 -6.77 -22.60 -29.36
CA MET A 23 -8.18 -22.87 -29.04
C MET A 23 -8.43 -24.32 -28.56
N LYS A 24 -7.59 -24.87 -27.70
CA LYS A 24 -7.96 -25.90 -26.73
C LYS A 24 -8.56 -25.21 -25.52
N LYS A 25 -9.75 -25.67 -25.04
CA LYS A 25 -10.51 -25.17 -23.89
C LYS A 25 -9.61 -24.49 -22.84
N THR A 26 -9.46 -23.17 -22.90
CA THR A 26 -8.68 -22.41 -21.94
C THR A 26 -9.53 -22.23 -20.69
N THR A 27 -9.34 -23.09 -19.71
CA THR A 27 -9.95 -22.96 -18.39
C THR A 27 -9.21 -21.86 -17.63
N GLU A 28 -9.84 -20.71 -17.43
CA GLU A 28 -9.30 -19.58 -16.66
C GLU A 28 -9.57 -19.75 -15.17
N PHE A 29 -10.79 -20.19 -14.82
CA PHE A 29 -11.26 -20.37 -13.46
C PHE A 29 -11.20 -21.86 -13.09
N THR A 30 -10.08 -22.28 -12.51
CA THR A 30 -9.88 -23.66 -12.05
C THR A 30 -9.97 -23.74 -10.54
N PRO A 31 -10.29 -24.90 -9.94
CA PRO A 31 -10.20 -25.08 -8.48
C PRO A 31 -8.83 -24.71 -7.91
N THR A 32 -7.77 -25.00 -8.68
CA THR A 32 -6.39 -24.65 -8.31
C THR A 32 -6.21 -23.15 -8.26
N ALA A 33 -6.66 -22.43 -9.31
CA ALA A 33 -6.58 -20.96 -9.35
C ALA A 33 -7.32 -20.33 -8.18
N PHE A 34 -8.49 -20.88 -7.84
CA PHE A 34 -9.30 -20.43 -6.72
C PHE A 34 -8.59 -20.64 -5.37
N ILE A 35 -8.14 -21.86 -5.07
CA ILE A 35 -7.50 -22.19 -3.78
C ILE A 35 -6.18 -21.42 -3.63
N LEU A 36 -5.34 -21.42 -4.65
CA LEU A 36 -4.04 -20.75 -4.61
C LEU A 36 -4.19 -19.23 -4.54
N GLY A 37 -5.15 -18.66 -5.30
CA GLY A 37 -5.47 -17.25 -5.25
C GLY A 37 -5.94 -16.82 -3.86
N ILE A 38 -6.84 -17.56 -3.23
CA ILE A 38 -7.29 -17.32 -1.84
C ILE A 38 -6.12 -17.38 -0.87
N LEU A 39 -5.26 -18.40 -0.96
CA LEU A 39 -4.10 -18.52 -0.09
C LEU A 39 -3.18 -17.30 -0.23
N LEU A 40 -2.89 -16.88 -1.45
CA LEU A 40 -2.04 -15.73 -1.70
C LEU A 40 -2.70 -14.41 -1.25
N ALA A 41 -4.03 -14.27 -1.41
CA ALA A 41 -4.77 -13.12 -0.92
C ALA A 41 -4.62 -12.95 0.61
N VAL A 42 -4.75 -14.03 1.37
CA VAL A 42 -4.56 -14.01 2.82
C VAL A 42 -3.11 -13.69 3.18
N VAL A 43 -2.15 -14.34 2.52
CA VAL A 43 -0.71 -14.16 2.78
C VAL A 43 -0.26 -12.73 2.47
N PHE A 44 -0.55 -12.22 1.28
CA PHE A 44 -0.14 -10.87 0.89
C PHE A 44 -0.95 -9.78 1.60
N GLY A 45 -2.24 -10.03 1.84
CA GLY A 45 -3.07 -9.14 2.66
C GLY A 45 -2.50 -8.97 4.06
N GLY A 46 -2.18 -10.08 4.73
CA GLY A 46 -1.57 -10.06 6.04
C GLY A 46 -0.18 -9.41 6.07
N ALA A 47 0.69 -9.77 5.11
CA ALA A 47 2.04 -9.20 5.02
C ALA A 47 2.00 -7.68 4.78
N ASN A 48 1.14 -7.20 3.89
CA ASN A 48 0.96 -5.77 3.64
C ASN A 48 0.28 -5.04 4.80
N ALA A 49 -0.64 -5.69 5.52
CA ALA A 49 -1.21 -5.11 6.72
C ALA A 49 -0.14 -4.88 7.79
N TYR A 50 0.69 -5.86 8.06
CA TYR A 50 1.80 -5.71 9.00
C TYR A 50 2.77 -4.62 8.56
N LEU A 51 3.24 -4.67 7.31
CA LEU A 51 4.17 -3.67 6.77
C LEU A 51 3.59 -2.26 6.84
N GLY A 52 2.38 -2.07 6.33
CA GLY A 52 1.76 -0.75 6.27
C GLY A 52 1.42 -0.17 7.64
N LEU A 53 1.12 -1.00 8.64
CA LEU A 53 0.95 -0.56 10.03
C LEU A 53 2.27 -0.17 10.68
N ARG A 54 3.38 -0.79 10.28
CA ARG A 54 4.70 -0.46 10.79
C ARG A 54 5.31 0.75 10.09
N VAL A 55 5.18 0.84 8.76
CA VAL A 55 5.90 1.79 7.90
C VAL A 55 5.00 2.88 7.32
N GLY A 56 3.69 2.65 7.28
CA GLY A 56 2.73 3.58 6.65
C GLY A 56 2.68 3.49 5.12
N MET A 57 3.27 2.46 4.53
CA MET A 57 3.31 2.23 3.08
C MET A 57 2.97 0.77 2.76
N THR A 58 2.38 0.54 1.60
CA THR A 58 2.09 -0.79 1.06
C THR A 58 2.74 -0.97 -0.31
N VAL A 59 2.91 -2.20 -0.74
CA VAL A 59 3.58 -2.55 -2.00
C VAL A 59 2.76 -3.56 -2.77
N SER A 60 2.65 -3.37 -4.09
CA SER A 60 1.90 -4.26 -4.96
C SER A 60 2.39 -5.71 -4.91
N ALA A 61 1.44 -6.64 -4.77
CA ALA A 61 1.67 -8.08 -4.75
C ALA A 61 1.41 -8.76 -6.09
N SER A 62 0.94 -8.05 -7.11
CA SER A 62 0.55 -8.62 -8.41
C SER A 62 1.67 -9.42 -9.08
N ILE A 63 2.88 -8.85 -9.16
CA ILE A 63 4.03 -9.56 -9.75
C ILE A 63 4.49 -10.75 -8.89
N PRO A 64 4.69 -10.61 -7.57
CA PRO A 64 5.00 -11.76 -6.71
C PRO A 64 3.96 -12.87 -6.78
N ALA A 65 2.68 -12.54 -6.76
CA ALA A 65 1.61 -13.52 -6.87
C ALA A 65 1.65 -14.29 -8.21
N ALA A 66 1.85 -13.59 -9.33
CA ALA A 66 2.02 -14.20 -10.64
C ALA A 66 3.22 -15.16 -10.67
N VAL A 67 4.36 -14.74 -10.13
CA VAL A 67 5.60 -15.54 -10.12
C VAL A 67 5.47 -16.78 -9.24
N ILE A 68 4.88 -16.64 -8.05
CA ILE A 68 4.63 -17.77 -7.13
C ILE A 68 3.63 -18.74 -7.76
N SER A 69 2.55 -18.22 -8.38
CA SER A 69 1.57 -19.03 -9.09
C SER A 69 2.22 -19.88 -10.19
N MET A 70 2.98 -19.24 -11.08
CA MET A 70 3.69 -19.95 -12.16
C MET A 70 4.64 -21.03 -11.60
N GLY A 71 5.35 -20.71 -10.51
CA GLY A 71 6.23 -21.66 -9.84
C GLY A 71 5.48 -22.89 -9.33
N ILE A 72 4.37 -22.69 -8.63
CA ILE A 72 3.57 -23.77 -8.04
C ILE A 72 2.84 -24.58 -9.13
N VAL A 73 2.14 -23.91 -10.06
CA VAL A 73 1.35 -24.56 -11.11
C VAL A 73 2.26 -25.40 -12.01
N ARG A 74 3.46 -24.91 -12.35
CA ARG A 74 4.40 -25.61 -13.20
C ARG A 74 5.16 -26.73 -12.48
N LEU A 75 5.66 -26.48 -11.26
CA LEU A 75 6.48 -27.46 -10.53
C LEU A 75 5.64 -28.58 -9.91
N LEU A 76 4.49 -28.25 -9.30
CA LEU A 76 3.64 -29.22 -8.61
C LEU A 76 2.59 -29.86 -9.52
N LEU A 77 1.96 -29.06 -10.39
CA LEU A 77 0.85 -29.54 -11.21
C LEU A 77 1.25 -29.90 -12.64
N LYS A 78 2.50 -29.59 -13.05
CA LYS A 78 3.05 -29.83 -14.39
C LYS A 78 2.14 -29.27 -15.51
N ARG A 79 1.50 -28.13 -15.23
CA ARG A 79 0.63 -27.39 -16.16
C ARG A 79 1.30 -26.07 -16.52
N ASP A 80 0.97 -25.55 -17.70
CA ASP A 80 1.40 -24.23 -18.14
C ASP A 80 0.19 -23.52 -18.74
N SER A 81 -0.45 -22.67 -17.93
CA SER A 81 -1.63 -21.91 -18.32
C SER A 81 -1.50 -20.47 -17.85
N ILE A 82 -1.19 -19.58 -18.80
CA ILE A 82 -1.07 -18.13 -18.55
C ILE A 82 -2.35 -17.58 -17.93
N LEU A 83 -3.52 -18.01 -18.43
CA LEU A 83 -4.80 -17.51 -17.95
C LEU A 83 -5.16 -18.03 -16.55
N GLU A 84 -4.75 -19.25 -16.20
CA GLU A 84 -4.89 -19.78 -14.84
C GLU A 84 -3.99 -19.00 -13.86
N ASN A 85 -2.73 -18.75 -14.23
CA ASN A 85 -1.80 -17.96 -13.42
C ASN A 85 -2.25 -16.50 -13.28
N ASN A 86 -2.83 -15.91 -14.34
CA ASN A 86 -3.43 -14.59 -14.27
C ASN A 86 -4.61 -14.54 -13.29
N MET A 87 -5.45 -15.58 -13.25
CA MET A 87 -6.56 -15.66 -12.30
C MET A 87 -6.07 -15.80 -10.85
N VAL A 88 -5.03 -16.61 -10.61
CA VAL A 88 -4.38 -16.71 -9.28
C VAL A 88 -3.85 -15.36 -8.83
N GLN A 89 -3.19 -14.65 -9.73
CA GLN A 89 -2.63 -13.32 -9.45
C GLN A 89 -3.75 -12.32 -9.15
N THR A 90 -4.81 -12.29 -9.95
CA THR A 90 -5.98 -11.42 -9.76
C THR A 90 -6.66 -11.63 -8.39
N ILE A 91 -6.92 -12.89 -8.00
CA ILE A 91 -7.50 -13.17 -6.68
C ILE A 91 -6.51 -12.82 -5.55
N GLY A 92 -5.22 -13.10 -5.78
CA GLY A 92 -4.16 -12.92 -4.79
C GLY A 92 -3.83 -11.45 -4.48
N SER A 93 -3.82 -10.58 -5.49
CA SER A 93 -3.55 -9.14 -5.36
C SER A 93 -4.67 -8.40 -4.62
N ALA A 94 -5.92 -8.86 -4.73
CA ALA A 94 -7.03 -8.28 -4.00
C ALA A 94 -6.78 -8.22 -2.47
N GLY A 95 -5.98 -9.16 -1.93
CA GLY A 95 -5.60 -9.18 -0.52
C GLY A 95 -4.76 -7.99 -0.10
N GLU A 96 -3.75 -7.70 -0.87
CA GLU A 96 -2.87 -6.55 -0.64
C GLU A 96 -3.61 -5.23 -0.76
N SER A 97 -4.40 -5.07 -1.81
CA SER A 97 -5.14 -3.84 -2.07
C SER A 97 -6.16 -3.52 -1.01
N LEU A 98 -6.89 -4.54 -0.55
CA LEU A 98 -7.86 -4.39 0.54
C LEU A 98 -7.14 -4.04 1.84
N ALA A 99 -6.02 -4.69 2.13
CA ALA A 99 -5.19 -4.36 3.28
C ALA A 99 -4.73 -2.91 3.24
N ALA A 100 -4.24 -2.42 2.08
CA ALA A 100 -3.77 -1.05 1.89
C ALA A 100 -4.84 -0.01 2.26
N GLY A 101 -6.10 -0.24 1.87
CA GLY A 101 -7.19 0.67 2.24
C GLY A 101 -7.60 0.55 3.72
N ALA A 102 -7.64 -0.66 4.26
CA ALA A 102 -8.14 -0.96 5.60
C ALA A 102 -7.23 -0.43 6.72
N ILE A 103 -5.92 -0.64 6.59
CA ILE A 103 -4.94 -0.29 7.64
C ILE A 103 -4.74 1.22 7.82
N PHE A 104 -5.14 2.03 6.85
CA PHE A 104 -5.01 3.48 6.96
C PHE A 104 -6.08 4.11 7.86
N THR A 105 -7.17 3.42 8.14
CA THR A 105 -8.32 3.97 8.84
C THR A 105 -8.82 3.11 10.00
N LEU A 106 -9.00 1.81 9.80
CA LEU A 106 -9.58 0.91 10.80
C LEU A 106 -8.84 0.90 12.16
N PRO A 107 -7.49 0.96 12.23
CA PRO A 107 -6.80 0.99 13.52
C PRO A 107 -7.17 2.17 14.40
N ALA A 108 -7.65 3.30 13.83
CA ALA A 108 -8.13 4.44 14.61
C ALA A 108 -9.30 4.08 15.54
N LEU A 109 -10.17 3.14 15.12
CA LEU A 109 -11.27 2.67 15.95
C LEU A 109 -10.78 1.92 17.20
N PHE A 110 -9.71 1.14 17.06
CA PHE A 110 -9.08 0.43 18.17
C PHE A 110 -8.35 1.40 19.12
N MET A 111 -7.68 2.42 18.56
CA MET A 111 -7.01 3.45 19.36
C MET A 111 -8.01 4.21 20.22
N TRP A 112 -9.15 4.64 19.65
CA TRP A 112 -10.21 5.32 20.41
C TRP A 112 -10.83 4.41 21.47
N ALA A 113 -11.04 3.12 21.15
CA ALA A 113 -11.56 2.18 22.14
C ALA A 113 -10.62 2.06 23.35
N LYS A 114 -9.31 2.00 23.12
CA LYS A 114 -8.27 1.98 24.18
C LYS A 114 -8.25 3.30 24.99
N GLU A 115 -8.28 4.44 24.31
CA GLU A 115 -8.20 5.77 24.95
C GLU A 115 -9.43 6.13 25.77
N HIS A 116 -10.61 5.79 25.28
CA HIS A 116 -11.87 6.11 25.97
C HIS A 116 -12.39 4.96 26.86
N GLY A 117 -11.66 3.86 26.98
CA GLY A 117 -12.08 2.70 27.77
C GLY A 117 -13.38 2.06 27.29
N THR A 118 -13.69 2.18 25.99
CA THR A 118 -14.89 1.61 25.39
C THR A 118 -14.61 0.21 24.82
N ALA A 119 -15.70 -0.54 24.48
CA ALA A 119 -15.54 -1.85 23.86
C ALA A 119 -14.82 -1.74 22.52
N MET A 120 -13.88 -2.68 22.27
CA MET A 120 -13.21 -2.80 20.96
C MET A 120 -14.24 -3.01 19.85
N PRO A 121 -13.98 -2.49 18.62
CA PRO A 121 -14.85 -2.70 17.49
C PRO A 121 -15.00 -4.21 17.24
N SER A 122 -16.20 -4.71 16.92
CA SER A 122 -16.37 -6.16 16.74
C SER A 122 -15.67 -6.64 15.46
N PHE A 123 -15.21 -7.90 15.46
CA PHE A 123 -14.66 -8.55 14.26
C PHE A 123 -15.60 -8.41 13.06
N PHE A 124 -16.92 -8.64 13.32
CA PHE A 124 -17.93 -8.51 12.27
C PHE A 124 -17.96 -7.10 11.66
N THR A 125 -17.89 -6.05 12.48
CA THR A 125 -17.85 -4.66 12.01
C THR A 125 -16.65 -4.38 11.11
N ILE A 126 -15.46 -4.77 11.57
CA ILE A 126 -14.21 -4.56 10.84
C ILE A 126 -14.24 -5.32 9.50
N ALA A 127 -14.60 -6.61 9.54
CA ALA A 127 -14.68 -7.43 8.33
C ALA A 127 -15.72 -6.92 7.33
N MET A 128 -16.91 -6.53 7.80
CA MET A 128 -17.98 -6.07 6.92
C MET A 128 -17.68 -4.69 6.30
N LEU A 129 -17.05 -3.78 7.03
CA LEU A 129 -16.55 -2.52 6.44
C LEU A 129 -15.52 -2.81 5.35
N ALA A 130 -14.57 -3.69 5.63
CA ALA A 130 -13.54 -4.08 4.69
C ALA A 130 -14.11 -4.73 3.43
N ILE A 131 -15.00 -5.71 3.59
CA ILE A 131 -15.69 -6.39 2.48
C ILE A 131 -16.51 -5.39 1.67
N SER A 132 -17.28 -4.52 2.33
CA SER A 132 -18.12 -3.51 1.65
C SER A 132 -17.27 -2.57 0.79
N GLY A 133 -16.15 -2.07 1.32
CA GLY A 133 -15.22 -1.23 0.57
C GLY A 133 -14.59 -1.98 -0.60
N GLY A 134 -14.15 -3.22 -0.38
CA GLY A 134 -13.56 -4.07 -1.42
C GLY A 134 -14.51 -4.36 -2.57
N LEU A 135 -15.73 -4.82 -2.25
CA LEU A 135 -16.75 -5.10 -3.26
C LEU A 135 -17.16 -3.84 -4.05
N LEU A 136 -17.38 -2.70 -3.35
CA LEU A 136 -17.69 -1.44 -4.03
C LEU A 136 -16.55 -0.98 -4.94
N GLY A 137 -15.28 -1.15 -4.53
CA GLY A 137 -14.11 -0.79 -5.35
C GLY A 137 -14.08 -1.54 -6.68
N VAL A 138 -14.27 -2.86 -6.63
CA VAL A 138 -14.35 -3.69 -7.83
C VAL A 138 -15.56 -3.31 -8.69
N LEU A 139 -16.75 -3.17 -8.07
CA LEU A 139 -17.97 -2.83 -8.81
C LEU A 139 -17.90 -1.44 -9.47
N PHE A 140 -17.27 -0.45 -8.83
CA PHE A 140 -17.05 0.87 -9.43
C PHE A 140 -16.03 0.85 -10.57
N MET A 141 -15.08 -0.10 -10.56
CA MET A 141 -14.11 -0.25 -11.64
C MET A 141 -14.74 -0.84 -12.93
N VAL A 142 -15.77 -1.67 -12.82
CA VAL A 142 -16.41 -2.31 -13.99
C VAL A 142 -16.79 -1.30 -15.10
N PRO A 143 -17.57 -0.22 -14.82
CA PRO A 143 -17.93 0.76 -15.84
C PRO A 143 -16.73 1.58 -16.36
N LEU A 144 -15.64 1.66 -15.61
CA LEU A 144 -14.46 2.44 -15.98
C LEU A 144 -13.50 1.67 -16.90
N ARG A 145 -13.56 0.33 -16.88
CA ARG A 145 -12.60 -0.54 -17.58
C ARG A 145 -12.47 -0.20 -19.07
N HIS A 146 -13.57 -0.13 -19.79
CA HIS A 146 -13.52 0.09 -21.24
C HIS A 146 -12.85 1.42 -21.58
N ALA A 147 -13.24 2.50 -20.90
CA ALA A 147 -12.70 3.84 -21.17
C ALA A 147 -11.21 3.93 -20.81
N LEU A 148 -10.78 3.38 -19.66
CA LEU A 148 -9.44 3.60 -19.15
C LEU A 148 -8.42 2.56 -19.64
N ILE A 149 -8.85 1.29 -19.81
CA ILE A 149 -7.93 0.21 -20.17
C ILE A 149 -7.91 -0.05 -21.67
N VAL A 150 -9.07 0.06 -22.35
CA VAL A 150 -9.18 -0.23 -23.78
C VAL A 150 -8.97 1.03 -24.62
N GLU A 151 -9.77 2.10 -24.41
CA GLU A 151 -9.68 3.30 -25.23
C GLU A 151 -8.40 4.13 -24.95
N GLU A 152 -8.00 4.25 -23.68
CA GLU A 152 -6.78 5.00 -23.31
C GLU A 152 -5.54 4.09 -23.17
N HIS A 153 -5.53 2.91 -23.83
CA HIS A 153 -4.44 1.94 -23.76
C HIS A 153 -3.05 2.52 -24.00
N ASP A 154 -2.92 3.39 -24.99
CA ASP A 154 -1.64 4.01 -25.36
C ASP A 154 -1.24 5.17 -24.42
N ARG A 155 -2.17 5.74 -23.68
CA ARG A 155 -1.95 6.89 -22.78
C ARG A 155 -1.72 6.48 -21.34
N LEU A 156 -2.36 5.39 -20.92
CA LEU A 156 -2.25 4.85 -19.57
C LEU A 156 -1.45 3.54 -19.61
N PRO A 157 -0.15 3.59 -19.25
CA PRO A 157 0.73 2.43 -19.34
C PRO A 157 0.40 1.34 -18.33
N TYR A 158 -0.21 1.65 -17.19
CA TYR A 158 -0.43 0.71 -16.09
C TYR A 158 0.83 -0.09 -15.79
N PRO A 159 1.87 0.53 -15.20
CA PRO A 159 3.22 0.00 -15.21
C PRO A 159 3.34 -1.39 -14.56
N GLU A 160 2.64 -1.63 -13.45
CA GLU A 160 2.69 -2.91 -12.74
C GLU A 160 1.91 -3.99 -13.50
N GLY A 161 0.71 -3.69 -14.01
CA GLY A 161 -0.07 -4.62 -14.85
C GLY A 161 0.64 -4.99 -16.15
N THR A 162 1.30 -4.00 -16.78
CA THR A 162 2.13 -4.25 -17.96
C THR A 162 3.36 -5.07 -17.63
N ALA A 163 4.01 -4.84 -16.49
CA ALA A 163 5.14 -5.66 -16.04
C ALA A 163 4.70 -7.08 -15.68
N CYS A 164 3.58 -7.24 -14.97
CA CYS A 164 2.98 -8.53 -14.62
C CYS A 164 2.64 -9.34 -15.88
N SER A 165 2.00 -8.72 -16.88
CA SER A 165 1.70 -9.37 -18.16
C SER A 165 2.97 -9.86 -18.90
N LYS A 166 4.05 -9.06 -18.90
CA LYS A 166 5.34 -9.48 -19.45
C LYS A 166 5.90 -10.69 -18.71
N VAL A 167 5.80 -10.72 -17.38
CA VAL A 167 6.24 -11.85 -16.55
C VAL A 167 5.43 -13.11 -16.88
N LEU A 168 4.11 -13.00 -17.00
CA LEU A 168 3.22 -14.11 -17.37
C LEU A 168 3.51 -14.64 -18.78
N LEU A 169 3.73 -13.75 -19.74
CA LEU A 169 4.07 -14.10 -21.12
C LEU A 169 5.48 -14.69 -21.28
N ALA A 170 6.43 -14.26 -20.45
CA ALA A 170 7.78 -14.82 -20.38
C ALA A 170 7.84 -16.12 -19.55
N GLY A 171 6.71 -16.65 -19.15
CA GLY A 171 6.56 -17.76 -18.20
C GLY A 171 7.28 -19.07 -18.59
N GLU A 172 7.71 -19.21 -19.83
CA GLU A 172 8.64 -20.28 -20.26
C GLU A 172 9.97 -20.24 -19.49
N GLU A 173 10.39 -19.04 -18.99
CA GLU A 173 11.58 -18.82 -18.14
C GLU A 173 11.26 -18.79 -16.62
N GLY A 174 10.00 -19.03 -16.23
CA GLY A 174 9.42 -18.74 -14.90
C GLY A 174 10.15 -19.33 -13.68
N GLY A 175 10.87 -20.44 -13.82
CA GLY A 175 11.57 -21.07 -12.69
C GLY A 175 12.72 -20.22 -12.09
N ALA A 176 13.45 -19.47 -12.91
CA ALA A 176 14.56 -18.63 -12.44
C ALA A 176 14.06 -17.35 -11.71
N LYS A 177 12.98 -16.74 -12.22
CA LYS A 177 12.37 -15.55 -11.63
C LYS A 177 11.69 -15.86 -10.27
N ALA A 178 10.96 -16.98 -10.19
CA ALA A 178 10.37 -17.44 -8.93
C ALA A 178 11.43 -17.70 -7.85
N LYS A 179 12.58 -18.25 -8.21
CA LYS A 179 13.71 -18.45 -7.29
C LYS A 179 14.24 -17.14 -6.69
N LYS A 180 14.14 -16.01 -7.40
CA LYS A 180 14.60 -14.70 -6.88
C LYS A 180 13.66 -14.16 -5.81
N VAL A 181 12.34 -14.24 -6.05
CA VAL A 181 11.33 -13.90 -5.03
C VAL A 181 11.49 -14.77 -3.79
N LEU A 182 11.62 -16.09 -3.99
CA LEU A 182 11.80 -17.02 -2.87
C LEU A 182 13.08 -16.76 -2.08
N LYS A 183 14.19 -16.42 -2.75
CA LYS A 183 15.44 -16.04 -2.06
C LYS A 183 15.27 -14.75 -1.26
N GLY A 184 14.57 -13.74 -1.80
CA GLY A 184 14.25 -12.52 -1.06
C GLY A 184 13.38 -12.81 0.16
N LEU A 185 12.35 -13.63 0.00
CA LEU A 185 11.47 -14.06 1.08
C LEU A 185 12.24 -14.79 2.20
N LEU A 186 13.05 -15.77 1.84
CA LEU A 186 13.85 -16.52 2.83
C LEU A 186 14.89 -15.62 3.52
N ALA A 187 15.57 -14.74 2.77
CA ALA A 187 16.54 -13.80 3.34
C ALA A 187 15.89 -12.88 4.37
N ALA A 188 14.75 -12.28 4.04
CA ALA A 188 14.01 -11.43 4.95
C ALA A 188 13.40 -12.20 6.13
N ALA A 189 12.88 -13.40 5.88
CA ALA A 189 12.32 -14.26 6.93
C ALA A 189 13.36 -14.60 8.00
N VAL A 190 14.54 -15.05 7.56
CA VAL A 190 15.66 -15.34 8.47
C VAL A 190 16.11 -14.07 9.21
N TYR A 191 16.32 -12.98 8.47
CA TYR A 191 16.75 -11.71 9.05
C TYR A 191 15.77 -11.23 10.12
N LYS A 192 14.48 -11.18 9.81
CA LYS A 192 13.43 -10.71 10.73
C LYS A 192 13.31 -11.60 11.96
N PHE A 193 13.44 -12.92 11.79
CA PHE A 193 13.44 -13.85 12.91
C PHE A 193 14.65 -13.65 13.82
N LEU A 194 15.84 -13.37 13.27
CA LEU A 194 17.04 -13.07 14.06
C LEU A 194 16.91 -11.73 14.79
N ALA A 195 16.39 -10.68 14.13
CA ALA A 195 16.26 -9.35 14.70
C ALA A 195 15.16 -9.28 15.77
N ASP A 196 13.91 -9.61 15.41
CA ASP A 196 12.76 -9.39 16.27
C ASP A 196 12.30 -10.66 17.00
N GLY A 197 12.56 -11.86 16.45
CA GLY A 197 12.24 -13.13 17.09
C GLY A 197 13.24 -13.50 18.18
N LEU A 198 14.50 -13.57 17.82
CA LEU A 198 15.60 -13.86 18.75
C LEU A 198 16.13 -12.62 19.47
N LYS A 199 15.83 -11.42 18.97
CA LYS A 199 16.36 -10.13 19.44
C LYS A 199 17.89 -10.11 19.53
N LEU A 200 18.53 -10.73 18.55
CA LEU A 200 19.98 -10.85 18.49
C LEU A 200 20.66 -9.49 18.26
N PHE A 201 20.01 -8.58 17.57
CA PHE A 201 20.42 -7.19 17.35
C PHE A 201 19.18 -6.28 17.23
N PRO A 202 19.29 -5.00 17.64
CA PRO A 202 18.17 -4.05 17.53
C PRO A 202 17.82 -3.76 16.07
N SER A 203 16.52 -3.59 15.78
CA SER A 203 16.01 -3.23 14.45
C SER A 203 16.23 -1.76 14.11
N GLU A 204 16.50 -0.93 15.11
CA GLU A 204 16.68 0.52 14.99
C GLU A 204 18.07 0.91 15.51
N VAL A 205 18.70 1.85 14.81
CA VAL A 205 19.99 2.43 15.21
C VAL A 205 19.87 3.94 15.23
N ASP A 206 20.03 4.52 16.42
CA ASP A 206 19.92 5.94 16.67
C ASP A 206 21.28 6.62 16.78
N PHE A 207 21.38 7.82 16.23
CA PHE A 207 22.52 8.72 16.36
C PHE A 207 22.03 10.11 16.77
N GLU A 208 22.18 10.46 18.03
CA GLU A 208 21.86 11.80 18.53
C GLU A 208 23.08 12.71 18.47
N SER A 209 22.87 13.93 17.97
CA SER A 209 23.94 14.93 17.90
C SER A 209 24.18 15.60 19.26
N ARG A 210 25.37 15.40 19.83
CA ARG A 210 25.79 16.10 21.06
C ARG A 210 26.01 17.61 20.85
N LYS A 211 26.31 18.04 19.61
CA LYS A 211 26.60 19.46 19.30
C LYS A 211 25.36 20.26 18.94
N LEU A 212 24.42 19.66 18.24
CA LEU A 212 23.17 20.30 17.83
C LEU A 212 22.01 19.66 18.58
N ARG A 213 21.62 20.28 19.71
CA ARG A 213 20.52 19.78 20.54
C ARG A 213 19.24 19.67 19.72
N GLY A 214 18.50 18.58 19.87
CA GLY A 214 17.27 18.30 19.14
C GLY A 214 17.48 17.74 17.73
N ALA A 215 18.72 17.63 17.22
CA ALA A 215 18.98 16.92 15.97
C ALA A 215 19.22 15.42 16.23
N GLY A 216 18.45 14.58 15.58
CA GLY A 216 18.62 13.14 15.56
C GLY A 216 18.75 12.61 14.14
N PHE A 217 19.49 11.51 14.00
CA PHE A 217 19.59 10.75 12.76
C PHE A 217 19.54 9.27 13.11
N GLY A 218 18.95 8.45 12.28
CA GLY A 218 18.90 7.02 12.52
C GLY A 218 18.56 6.22 11.28
N ILE A 219 18.59 4.91 11.44
CA ILE A 219 18.23 3.97 10.38
C ILE A 219 17.54 2.75 10.96
N ASP A 220 16.41 2.38 10.38
CA ASP A 220 15.76 1.10 10.60
C ASP A 220 16.40 0.05 9.70
N VAL A 221 17.06 -0.91 10.30
CA VAL A 221 17.76 -1.96 9.57
C VAL A 221 16.81 -3.10 9.19
N LEU A 222 15.73 -2.75 8.47
CA LEU A 222 14.66 -3.66 8.07
C LEU A 222 14.74 -4.03 6.58
N PRO A 223 14.65 -5.34 6.21
CA PRO A 223 14.71 -5.80 4.83
C PRO A 223 13.62 -5.20 3.95
N ALA A 224 12.39 -5.08 4.47
CA ALA A 224 11.25 -4.55 3.72
C ALA A 224 11.47 -3.09 3.30
N LEU A 225 12.10 -2.26 4.13
CA LEU A 225 12.37 -0.85 3.82
C LEU A 225 13.34 -0.70 2.65
N VAL A 226 14.40 -1.53 2.62
CA VAL A 226 15.32 -1.60 1.47
C VAL A 226 14.55 -2.04 0.22
N GLY A 227 13.67 -3.04 0.37
CA GLY A 227 12.80 -3.52 -0.70
C GLY A 227 11.91 -2.43 -1.26
N VAL A 228 11.20 -1.70 -0.39
CA VAL A 228 10.36 -0.53 -0.77
C VAL A 228 11.19 0.51 -1.50
N GLY A 229 12.34 0.89 -0.94
CA GLY A 229 13.23 1.87 -1.57
C GLY A 229 13.70 1.46 -2.97
N TYR A 230 14.03 0.17 -3.14
CA TYR A 230 14.42 -0.37 -4.44
C TYR A 230 13.25 -0.34 -5.44
N ILE A 231 12.03 -0.67 -5.02
CA ILE A 231 10.82 -0.66 -5.87
C ILE A 231 10.43 0.77 -6.25
N CYS A 232 10.40 1.71 -5.29
CA CYS A 232 10.05 3.11 -5.52
C CYS A 232 11.11 3.87 -6.34
N GLY A 233 12.38 3.47 -6.22
CA GLY A 233 13.51 4.09 -6.89
C GLY A 233 14.06 5.32 -6.16
N ALA A 234 15.28 5.75 -6.59
CA ALA A 234 16.03 6.81 -5.91
C ALA A 234 15.32 8.16 -5.87
N ARG A 235 14.54 8.49 -6.90
CA ARG A 235 13.86 9.78 -6.99
C ARG A 235 12.80 9.95 -5.91
N VAL A 236 11.93 8.94 -5.74
CA VAL A 236 10.89 8.97 -4.71
C VAL A 236 11.52 8.86 -3.32
N SER A 237 12.50 7.96 -3.15
CA SER A 237 13.24 7.82 -1.90
C SER A 237 13.93 9.11 -1.46
N SER A 238 14.48 9.92 -2.41
CA SER A 238 15.09 11.20 -2.09
C SER A 238 14.08 12.25 -1.64
N TYR A 239 12.87 12.25 -2.17
CA TYR A 239 11.81 13.15 -1.70
C TYR A 239 11.37 12.80 -0.26
N LEU A 240 11.22 11.51 0.05
CA LEU A 240 10.96 11.04 1.41
C LEU A 240 12.08 11.49 2.37
N LEU A 241 13.33 11.23 1.99
CA LEU A 241 14.45 11.60 2.84
C LEU A 241 14.56 13.12 3.02
N SER A 242 14.28 13.94 1.98
CA SER A 242 14.34 15.40 2.09
C SER A 242 13.32 15.96 3.08
N GLY A 243 12.09 15.41 3.11
CA GLY A 243 11.10 15.76 4.13
C GLY A 243 11.55 15.38 5.54
N ALA A 244 12.11 14.18 5.71
CA ALA A 244 12.64 13.72 6.99
C ALA A 244 13.81 14.57 7.49
N VAL A 245 14.74 14.96 6.59
CA VAL A 245 15.86 15.88 6.90
C VAL A 245 15.33 17.23 7.36
N LEU A 246 14.31 17.79 6.69
CA LEU A 246 13.68 19.04 7.13
C LEU A 246 13.13 18.91 8.56
N GLY A 247 12.41 17.82 8.86
CA GLY A 247 11.85 17.57 10.19
C GLY A 247 12.92 17.43 11.28
N TRP A 248 13.83 16.47 11.08
CA TRP A 248 14.73 15.99 12.12
C TRP A 248 16.03 16.81 12.27
N LEU A 249 16.55 17.40 11.18
CA LEU A 249 17.80 18.13 11.21
C LEU A 249 17.65 19.66 11.11
N VAL A 250 16.44 20.13 10.78
CA VAL A 250 16.18 21.59 10.68
C VAL A 250 15.13 22.03 11.70
N LEU A 251 13.90 21.49 11.60
CA LEU A 251 12.81 21.99 12.44
C LEU A 251 12.97 21.62 13.92
N MET A 252 13.33 20.37 14.25
CA MET A 252 13.54 19.98 15.65
C MET A 252 14.63 20.79 16.35
N PRO A 253 15.83 20.96 15.80
CA PRO A 253 16.82 21.85 16.37
C PRO A 253 16.34 23.31 16.48
N ALA A 254 15.61 23.81 15.48
CA ALA A 254 15.05 25.16 15.52
C ALA A 254 14.06 25.34 16.68
N PHE A 255 13.18 24.35 16.93
CA PHE A 255 12.29 24.34 18.10
C PHE A 255 13.07 24.41 19.41
N VAL A 256 14.15 23.64 19.54
CA VAL A 256 14.98 23.65 20.76
C VAL A 256 15.70 24.97 20.93
N LEU A 257 16.25 25.55 19.85
CA LEU A 257 16.96 26.83 19.89
C LEU A 257 16.06 28.02 20.26
N VAL A 258 14.84 28.03 19.72
CA VAL A 258 13.91 29.15 19.93
C VAL A 258 13.07 28.93 21.19
N GLY A 259 12.67 27.69 21.47
CA GLY A 259 11.77 27.34 22.56
C GLY A 259 12.44 27.34 23.94
N GLY A 260 13.70 26.91 24.03
CA GLY A 260 14.47 26.87 25.27
C GLY A 260 13.68 26.24 26.46
N ASP A 261 13.50 26.99 27.50
CA ASP A 261 12.80 26.58 28.72
C ASP A 261 11.27 26.77 28.65
N ASN A 262 10.74 27.26 27.52
CA ASN A 262 9.31 27.46 27.37
C ASN A 262 8.57 26.13 27.16
N ILE A 263 7.35 26.06 27.70
CA ILE A 263 6.42 24.97 27.45
C ILE A 263 5.48 25.42 26.33
N LEU A 264 5.53 24.77 25.19
CA LEU A 264 4.66 25.03 24.05
C LEU A 264 3.70 23.83 23.85
N PHE A 265 2.40 24.14 23.79
CA PHE A 265 1.39 23.11 23.46
C PHE A 265 1.71 22.44 22.10
N PRO A 266 1.61 21.10 21.98
CA PRO A 266 0.98 20.16 22.91
C PRO A 266 1.91 19.53 23.97
N ALA A 267 3.20 19.85 24.01
CA ALA A 267 4.07 19.31 25.05
C ALA A 267 3.71 19.86 26.44
N THR A 268 3.93 19.03 27.45
CA THR A 268 3.67 19.36 28.88
C THR A 268 4.94 19.73 29.66
N ARG A 269 6.11 19.61 29.01
CA ARG A 269 7.44 19.92 29.56
C ARG A 269 8.16 20.95 28.69
N ALA A 270 9.19 21.58 29.23
CA ALA A 270 10.02 22.54 28.50
C ALA A 270 10.66 21.91 27.27
N ILE A 271 10.66 22.60 26.14
CA ILE A 271 11.14 22.09 24.84
C ILE A 271 12.59 21.61 24.95
N GLY A 272 13.46 22.35 25.63
CA GLY A 272 14.88 22.01 25.79
C GLY A 272 15.15 20.74 26.60
N THR A 273 14.13 20.19 27.30
CA THR A 273 14.22 18.93 28.05
C THR A 273 13.67 17.72 27.31
N LEU A 274 13.06 17.92 26.14
CA LEU A 274 12.45 16.84 25.35
C LEU A 274 13.54 16.06 24.60
N THR A 275 13.32 14.75 24.54
CA THR A 275 14.11 13.86 23.66
C THR A 275 13.76 14.11 22.18
N THR A 276 14.58 13.62 21.26
CA THR A 276 14.32 13.70 19.80
C THR A 276 12.97 13.07 19.44
N TRP A 277 12.63 11.92 20.03
CA TRP A 277 11.35 11.26 19.80
C TRP A 277 10.16 12.04 20.36
N GLU A 278 10.31 12.67 21.52
CA GLU A 278 9.28 13.55 22.08
C GLU A 278 9.09 14.83 21.27
N LEU A 279 10.18 15.43 20.75
CA LEU A 279 10.11 16.58 19.84
C LEU A 279 9.39 16.21 18.54
N TRP A 280 9.73 15.07 17.95
CA TRP A 280 9.04 14.57 16.78
C TRP A 280 7.55 14.34 17.06
N GLY A 281 7.21 13.62 18.12
CA GLY A 281 5.82 13.29 18.49
C GLY A 281 4.95 14.49 18.80
N ASN A 282 5.49 15.50 19.50
CA ASN A 282 4.72 16.67 19.91
C ASN A 282 4.64 17.77 18.84
N TYR A 283 5.64 17.88 17.93
CA TYR A 283 5.66 19.00 16.99
C TYR A 283 5.72 18.56 15.54
N ILE A 284 6.74 17.78 15.15
CA ILE A 284 6.98 17.46 13.74
C ILE A 284 5.86 16.59 13.17
N ARG A 285 5.32 15.69 13.94
CA ARG A 285 4.20 14.82 13.53
C ARG A 285 2.96 15.64 13.14
N TYR A 286 2.63 16.72 13.86
CA TYR A 286 1.51 17.60 13.52
C TYR A 286 1.81 18.47 12.29
N ILE A 287 3.04 18.97 12.15
CA ILE A 287 3.49 19.68 10.95
C ILE A 287 3.42 18.74 9.74
N GLY A 288 3.97 17.55 9.87
CA GLY A 288 3.91 16.52 8.83
C GLY A 288 2.47 16.14 8.46
N ALA A 289 1.58 15.99 9.45
CA ALA A 289 0.15 15.73 9.23
C ALA A 289 -0.51 16.82 8.39
N GLY A 290 -0.27 18.10 8.73
CA GLY A 290 -0.75 19.24 7.95
C GLY A 290 -0.21 19.23 6.51
N ALA A 291 1.07 18.92 6.34
CA ALA A 291 1.70 18.83 5.03
C ALA A 291 1.11 17.69 4.18
N VAL A 292 0.89 16.49 4.77
CA VAL A 292 0.27 15.34 4.06
C VAL A 292 -1.17 15.66 3.68
N ALA A 293 -1.94 16.27 4.58
CA ALA A 293 -3.32 16.68 4.31
C ALA A 293 -3.39 17.68 3.14
N ALA A 294 -2.57 18.72 3.17
CA ALA A 294 -2.47 19.70 2.09
C ALA A 294 -2.00 19.06 0.77
N GLY A 295 -0.98 18.20 0.82
CA GLY A 295 -0.47 17.47 -0.34
C GLY A 295 -1.54 16.58 -0.98
N GLY A 296 -2.36 15.90 -0.15
CA GLY A 296 -3.51 15.12 -0.61
C GLY A 296 -4.55 15.99 -1.34
N ILE A 297 -4.92 17.14 -0.76
CA ILE A 297 -5.87 18.08 -1.37
C ILE A 297 -5.29 18.68 -2.67
N ILE A 298 -4.03 19.10 -2.68
CA ILE A 298 -3.36 19.64 -3.88
C ILE A 298 -3.35 18.60 -5.00
N SER A 299 -3.00 17.35 -4.68
CA SER A 299 -3.02 16.26 -5.64
C SER A 299 -4.41 16.01 -6.21
N LEU A 300 -5.44 16.05 -5.35
CA LEU A 300 -6.84 15.92 -5.75
C LEU A 300 -7.26 17.04 -6.70
N VAL A 301 -7.00 18.31 -6.32
CA VAL A 301 -7.37 19.48 -7.14
C VAL A 301 -6.70 19.42 -8.52
N LYS A 302 -5.43 19.03 -8.61
CA LYS A 302 -4.72 18.87 -9.88
C LYS A 302 -5.31 17.79 -10.78
N THR A 303 -5.81 16.72 -10.19
CA THR A 303 -6.43 15.61 -10.94
C THR A 303 -7.90 15.85 -11.27
N LEU A 304 -8.57 16.81 -10.63
CA LEU A 304 -9.99 17.08 -10.80
C LEU A 304 -10.45 17.31 -12.26
N PRO A 305 -9.77 18.12 -13.12
CA PRO A 305 -10.16 18.29 -14.52
C PRO A 305 -10.13 16.98 -15.30
N LEU A 306 -9.13 16.15 -14.99
CA LEU A 306 -8.95 14.84 -15.59
C LEU A 306 -10.08 13.87 -15.20
N ILE A 307 -10.50 13.92 -13.94
CA ILE A 307 -11.57 13.13 -13.38
C ILE A 307 -12.89 13.45 -14.04
N VAL A 308 -13.25 14.74 -14.14
CA VAL A 308 -14.50 15.20 -14.75
C VAL A 308 -14.58 14.77 -16.22
N THR A 309 -13.46 14.87 -16.95
CA THR A 309 -13.41 14.44 -18.37
C THR A 309 -13.55 12.93 -18.51
N THR A 310 -12.91 12.15 -17.62
CA THR A 310 -13.00 10.68 -17.63
C THR A 310 -14.41 10.20 -17.25
N PHE A 311 -14.99 10.80 -16.21
CA PHE A 311 -16.36 10.51 -15.80
C PHE A 311 -17.36 10.75 -16.93
N ARG A 312 -17.28 11.91 -17.62
CA ARG A 312 -18.15 12.21 -18.77
C ARG A 312 -17.99 11.20 -19.90
N LYS A 313 -16.77 10.73 -20.17
CA LYS A 313 -16.51 9.70 -21.19
C LYS A 313 -17.08 8.34 -20.76
N ALA A 314 -16.87 7.93 -19.51
CA ALA A 314 -17.38 6.67 -18.98
C ALA A 314 -18.90 6.60 -19.03
N VAL A 315 -19.59 7.69 -18.66
CA VAL A 315 -21.07 7.77 -18.73
C VAL A 315 -21.58 7.76 -20.17
N ARG A 316 -20.83 8.32 -21.15
CA ARG A 316 -21.21 8.31 -22.57
C ARG A 316 -20.89 6.99 -23.28
N GLY A 317 -19.90 6.23 -22.83
CA GLY A 317 -19.52 4.90 -23.35
C GLY A 317 -20.45 3.76 -22.96
N TYR A 318 -21.50 4.04 -22.23
CA TYR A 318 -22.49 3.07 -21.76
C TYR A 318 -23.29 2.47 -22.95
N GLY A 319 -22.99 1.22 -23.29
CA GLY A 319 -23.85 0.49 -24.24
C GLY A 319 -23.16 -0.53 -25.15
N ASN A 320 -21.85 -0.54 -25.28
CA ASN A 320 -21.15 -1.51 -26.13
C ASN A 320 -20.63 -2.70 -25.31
N THR A 321 -21.51 -3.64 -25.03
CA THR A 321 -21.07 -5.00 -24.64
C THR A 321 -20.54 -5.67 -25.91
N GLY A 322 -19.21 -5.70 -26.04
CA GLY A 322 -18.55 -6.35 -27.17
C GLY A 322 -18.96 -7.81 -27.30
N ARG A 323 -19.04 -8.30 -28.55
CA ARG A 323 -19.38 -9.70 -28.85
C ARG A 323 -18.26 -10.68 -28.51
N GLU A 324 -17.03 -10.20 -28.40
CA GLU A 324 -15.85 -11.04 -28.15
C GLU A 324 -15.69 -11.38 -26.65
N ARG A 325 -15.10 -12.53 -26.36
CA ARG A 325 -14.86 -13.02 -24.99
C ARG A 325 -14.06 -12.02 -24.14
N THR A 326 -13.06 -11.39 -24.75
CA THR A 326 -12.12 -10.44 -24.13
C THR A 326 -12.71 -9.05 -23.88
N GLU A 327 -13.96 -8.82 -24.32
CA GLU A 327 -14.67 -7.55 -24.14
C GLU A 327 -15.84 -7.65 -23.14
N ARG A 328 -16.16 -8.88 -22.66
CA ARG A 328 -17.31 -9.11 -21.79
C ARG A 328 -17.00 -8.76 -20.35
N ASP A 329 -17.64 -7.73 -19.84
CA ASP A 329 -17.66 -7.35 -18.42
C ASP A 329 -18.86 -7.97 -17.70
N ILE A 330 -18.89 -7.86 -16.36
CA ILE A 330 -20.09 -8.15 -15.56
C ILE A 330 -21.24 -7.26 -16.08
N PRO A 331 -22.42 -7.84 -16.39
CA PRO A 331 -23.56 -7.05 -16.86
C PRO A 331 -23.94 -5.95 -15.88
N MET A 332 -24.15 -4.74 -16.38
CA MET A 332 -24.31 -3.53 -15.58
C MET A 332 -25.46 -3.60 -14.58
N ARG A 333 -26.51 -4.34 -14.91
CA ARG A 333 -27.63 -4.60 -13.98
C ARG A 333 -27.16 -5.22 -12.66
N TYR A 334 -26.23 -6.19 -12.72
CA TYR A 334 -25.69 -6.83 -11.52
C TYR A 334 -24.75 -5.90 -10.75
N VAL A 335 -24.02 -5.05 -11.46
CA VAL A 335 -23.16 -4.01 -10.84
C VAL A 335 -24.02 -3.04 -10.03
N ILE A 336 -25.09 -2.51 -10.62
CA ILE A 336 -26.00 -1.56 -9.95
C ILE A 336 -26.71 -2.24 -8.76
N ILE A 337 -27.23 -3.46 -8.96
CA ILE A 337 -27.87 -4.22 -7.86
C ILE A 337 -26.88 -4.45 -6.72
N GLY A 338 -25.63 -4.84 -7.03
CA GLY A 338 -24.59 -5.07 -6.04
C GLY A 338 -24.26 -3.79 -5.26
N ILE A 339 -24.06 -2.66 -5.94
CA ILE A 339 -23.80 -1.37 -5.30
C ILE A 339 -24.94 -0.99 -4.34
N VAL A 340 -26.20 -1.04 -4.83
CA VAL A 340 -27.37 -0.70 -4.01
C VAL A 340 -27.50 -1.64 -2.81
N ALA A 341 -27.30 -2.94 -3.00
CA ALA A 341 -27.37 -3.93 -1.92
C ALA A 341 -26.31 -3.66 -0.82
N ILE A 342 -25.07 -3.34 -1.21
CA ILE A 342 -24.00 -3.03 -0.25
C ILE A 342 -24.31 -1.72 0.51
N LEU A 343 -24.79 -0.69 -0.18
CA LEU A 343 -25.14 0.57 0.47
C LEU A 343 -26.31 0.40 1.44
N LEU A 344 -27.35 -0.37 1.08
CA LEU A 344 -28.45 -0.71 1.98
C LEU A 344 -27.95 -1.55 3.17
N PHE A 345 -27.03 -2.51 2.95
CA PHE A 345 -26.43 -3.28 4.02
C PHE A 345 -25.71 -2.37 5.03
N LEU A 346 -24.93 -1.39 4.57
CA LEU A 346 -24.25 -0.43 5.44
C LEU A 346 -25.23 0.44 6.25
N CYS A 347 -26.42 0.73 5.72
CA CYS A 347 -27.47 1.44 6.47
C CYS A 347 -28.09 0.61 7.59
N VAL A 348 -28.17 -0.70 7.41
CA VAL A 348 -28.83 -1.63 8.38
C VAL A 348 -27.83 -2.19 9.39
N MET A 349 -26.53 -2.06 9.14
CA MET A 349 -25.46 -2.64 9.95
C MET A 349 -25.51 -2.15 11.41
N PRO A 350 -25.65 -3.04 12.41
CA PRO A 350 -26.11 -2.69 13.78
C PRO A 350 -25.19 -1.70 14.53
N GLN A 351 -23.88 -1.77 14.31
CA GLN A 351 -22.89 -1.00 15.06
C GLN A 351 -22.60 0.38 14.49
N ILE A 352 -22.85 0.60 13.20
CA ILE A 352 -22.50 1.86 12.51
C ILE A 352 -23.75 2.62 12.10
N ARG A 353 -24.78 1.92 11.61
CA ARG A 353 -26.08 2.47 11.19
C ARG A 353 -25.96 3.77 10.39
N LEU A 354 -25.36 3.67 9.21
CA LEU A 354 -25.23 4.83 8.35
C LEU A 354 -26.62 5.33 7.92
N SER A 355 -26.82 6.65 7.99
CA SER A 355 -28.03 7.23 7.43
C SER A 355 -27.99 7.18 5.88
N VAL A 356 -29.15 7.25 5.24
CA VAL A 356 -29.24 7.26 3.77
C VAL A 356 -28.36 8.35 3.13
N PRO A 357 -28.32 9.62 3.64
CA PRO A 357 -27.38 10.61 3.10
C PRO A 357 -25.92 10.21 3.20
N MET A 358 -25.50 9.51 4.26
CA MET A 358 -24.12 9.02 4.42
C MET A 358 -23.81 7.88 3.42
N ALA A 359 -24.74 6.97 3.19
CA ALA A 359 -24.60 5.94 2.18
C ALA A 359 -24.51 6.56 0.76
N LEU A 360 -25.29 7.60 0.48
CA LEU A 360 -25.19 8.35 -0.77
C LEU A 360 -23.83 9.07 -0.90
N PHE A 361 -23.32 9.63 0.19
CA PHE A 361 -21.98 10.20 0.24
C PHE A 361 -20.91 9.15 -0.14
N ILE A 362 -21.00 7.94 0.43
CA ILE A 362 -20.09 6.83 0.07
C ILE A 362 -20.22 6.47 -1.40
N ALA A 363 -21.43 6.42 -1.95
CA ALA A 363 -21.65 6.12 -3.37
C ALA A 363 -20.99 7.15 -4.29
N VAL A 364 -21.23 8.44 -4.03
CA VAL A 364 -20.73 9.55 -4.85
C VAL A 364 -19.20 9.68 -4.71
N PHE A 365 -18.69 9.81 -3.49
CA PHE A 365 -17.26 9.99 -3.26
C PHE A 365 -16.46 8.71 -3.50
N GLY A 366 -17.06 7.53 -3.24
CA GLY A 366 -16.44 6.24 -3.56
C GLY A 366 -16.22 6.09 -5.07
N PHE A 367 -17.26 6.36 -5.89
CA PHE A 367 -17.12 6.32 -7.35
C PHE A 367 -16.15 7.38 -7.88
N PHE A 368 -16.21 8.58 -7.30
CA PHE A 368 -15.29 9.66 -7.63
C PHE A 368 -13.84 9.24 -7.38
N PHE A 369 -13.52 8.76 -6.16
CA PHE A 369 -12.16 8.34 -5.81
C PHE A 369 -11.73 7.04 -6.49
N ALA A 370 -12.64 6.12 -6.81
CA ALA A 370 -12.35 4.99 -7.67
C ALA A 370 -11.83 5.45 -9.04
N THR A 371 -12.50 6.44 -9.65
CA THR A 371 -12.10 7.00 -10.94
C THR A 371 -10.74 7.70 -10.88
N VAL A 372 -10.50 8.47 -9.80
CA VAL A 372 -9.20 9.14 -9.56
C VAL A 372 -8.09 8.13 -9.42
N SER A 373 -8.28 7.19 -8.50
CA SER A 373 -7.32 6.15 -8.18
C SER A 373 -6.93 5.35 -9.42
N THR A 374 -7.91 4.84 -10.14
CA THR A 374 -7.68 4.05 -11.36
C THR A 374 -6.85 4.78 -12.40
N ARG A 375 -7.09 6.08 -12.58
CA ARG A 375 -6.33 6.87 -13.52
C ARG A 375 -4.93 7.19 -13.04
N MET A 376 -4.76 7.53 -11.74
CA MET A 376 -3.45 7.76 -11.14
C MET A 376 -2.60 6.48 -11.21
N VAL A 377 -3.18 5.35 -10.84
CA VAL A 377 -2.52 4.04 -10.92
C VAL A 377 -2.12 3.69 -12.36
N GLY A 378 -2.94 4.09 -13.33
CA GLY A 378 -2.60 3.95 -14.75
C GLY A 378 -1.34 4.70 -15.19
N LEU A 379 -0.99 5.77 -14.49
CA LEU A 379 0.20 6.60 -14.76
C LEU A 379 1.41 6.20 -13.90
N VAL A 380 1.20 5.97 -12.59
CA VAL A 380 2.31 5.87 -11.61
C VAL A 380 2.44 4.51 -10.95
N GLY A 381 1.51 3.59 -11.17
CA GLY A 381 1.45 2.28 -10.50
C GLY A 381 0.64 2.28 -9.21
N SER A 382 0.25 1.08 -8.76
CA SER A 382 -0.56 0.84 -7.55
C SER A 382 0.21 1.24 -6.28
N SER A 383 1.50 0.91 -6.21
CA SER A 383 2.37 1.24 -5.08
C SER A 383 2.57 2.76 -4.83
N ASN A 384 2.32 3.59 -5.85
CA ASN A 384 2.41 5.06 -5.75
C ASN A 384 1.04 5.74 -5.75
N ASN A 385 -0.03 5.00 -5.55
CA ASN A 385 -1.39 5.51 -5.50
C ASN A 385 -1.60 6.40 -4.26
N PRO A 386 -2.05 7.67 -4.39
CA PRO A 386 -2.22 8.58 -3.25
C PRO A 386 -3.48 8.28 -2.43
N VAL A 387 -3.68 7.01 -2.04
CA VAL A 387 -4.87 6.56 -1.30
C VAL A 387 -5.03 7.30 0.03
N SER A 388 -3.92 7.56 0.75
CA SER A 388 -3.93 8.30 2.00
C SER A 388 -4.43 9.74 1.83
N GLY A 389 -4.03 10.43 0.76
CA GLY A 389 -4.52 11.78 0.43
C GLY A 389 -6.02 11.80 0.15
N MET A 390 -6.53 10.81 -0.59
CA MET A 390 -7.96 10.65 -0.86
C MET A 390 -8.75 10.35 0.41
N ALA A 391 -8.18 9.52 1.31
CA ALA A 391 -8.78 9.21 2.60
C ALA A 391 -8.86 10.45 3.51
N ILE A 392 -7.80 11.26 3.58
CA ILE A 392 -7.78 12.52 4.33
C ILE A 392 -8.86 13.47 3.82
N ALA A 393 -8.92 13.68 2.50
CA ALA A 393 -9.95 14.55 1.90
C ALA A 393 -11.36 14.05 2.23
N THR A 394 -11.59 12.74 2.14
CA THR A 394 -12.87 12.11 2.52
C THR A 394 -13.21 12.37 3.97
N LEU A 395 -12.25 12.12 4.88
CA LEU A 395 -12.47 12.27 6.32
C LEU A 395 -12.72 13.72 6.72
N LEU A 396 -12.00 14.67 6.13
CA LEU A 396 -12.26 16.11 6.35
C LEU A 396 -13.68 16.47 5.97
N LEU A 397 -14.11 16.07 4.77
CA LEU A 397 -15.47 16.36 4.27
C LEU A 397 -16.54 15.64 5.11
N ALA A 398 -16.37 14.34 5.37
CA ALA A 398 -17.31 13.55 6.15
C ALA A 398 -17.44 14.10 7.59
N SER A 399 -16.32 14.38 8.25
CA SER A 399 -16.31 14.94 9.61
C SER A 399 -16.97 16.33 9.64
N PHE A 400 -16.72 17.17 8.65
CA PHE A 400 -17.34 18.48 8.54
C PHE A 400 -18.86 18.38 8.37
N VAL A 401 -19.33 17.53 7.47
CA VAL A 401 -20.77 17.28 7.24
C VAL A 401 -21.43 16.73 8.50
N LEU A 402 -20.80 15.77 9.20
CA LEU A 402 -21.31 15.21 10.44
C LEU A 402 -21.37 16.25 11.56
N LYS A 403 -20.37 17.12 11.68
CA LYS A 403 -20.37 18.25 12.64
C LYS A 403 -21.51 19.21 12.35
N LEU A 404 -21.76 19.58 11.09
CA LEU A 404 -22.87 20.44 10.69
C LEU A 404 -24.25 19.82 10.97
N THR A 405 -24.36 18.50 10.91
CA THR A 405 -25.61 17.77 11.22
C THR A 405 -25.77 17.43 12.71
N GLY A 406 -24.90 17.95 13.56
CA GLY A 406 -24.95 17.74 15.02
C GLY A 406 -24.47 16.35 15.49
N GLN A 407 -23.90 15.56 14.61
CA GLN A 407 -23.32 14.26 14.97
C GLN A 407 -21.85 14.44 15.37
N THR A 408 -21.64 14.76 16.63
CA THR A 408 -20.32 15.01 17.21
C THR A 408 -19.93 13.93 18.24
N GLY A 409 -18.74 14.07 18.85
CA GLY A 409 -18.23 13.13 19.84
C GLY A 409 -17.84 11.78 19.25
N LEU A 410 -17.59 10.78 20.11
CA LEU A 410 -17.06 9.48 19.72
C LEU A 410 -17.93 8.76 18.68
N LYS A 411 -19.26 8.88 18.76
CA LYS A 411 -20.17 8.29 17.77
C LYS A 411 -19.99 8.91 16.39
N GLY A 412 -19.96 10.24 16.31
CA GLY A 412 -19.72 10.95 15.05
C GLY A 412 -18.34 10.62 14.46
N MET A 413 -17.30 10.57 15.29
CA MET A 413 -15.95 10.20 14.89
C MET A 413 -15.90 8.75 14.34
N THR A 414 -16.58 7.81 15.02
CA THR A 414 -16.66 6.40 14.54
C THR A 414 -17.36 6.31 13.18
N VAL A 415 -18.44 7.05 12.97
CA VAL A 415 -19.15 7.10 11.68
C VAL A 415 -18.25 7.71 10.60
N ALA A 416 -17.55 8.80 10.89
CA ALA A 416 -16.64 9.44 9.94
C ALA A 416 -15.54 8.48 9.47
N ILE A 417 -14.85 7.82 10.43
CA ILE A 417 -13.82 6.82 10.11
C ILE A 417 -14.40 5.65 9.33
N SER A 418 -15.60 5.19 9.68
CA SER A 418 -16.23 4.08 8.95
C SER A 418 -16.52 4.44 7.49
N MET A 419 -17.03 5.65 7.23
CA MET A 419 -17.23 6.17 5.87
C MET A 419 -15.89 6.31 5.14
N GLY A 420 -14.90 6.90 5.81
CA GLY A 420 -13.54 7.05 5.28
C GLY A 420 -12.89 5.70 4.98
N THR A 421 -13.11 4.69 5.81
CA THR A 421 -12.63 3.32 5.61
C THR A 421 -13.18 2.72 4.32
N VAL A 422 -14.50 2.76 4.14
CA VAL A 422 -15.13 2.20 2.94
C VAL A 422 -14.58 2.89 1.70
N ILE A 423 -14.49 4.23 1.70
CA ILE A 423 -14.00 4.99 0.53
C ILE A 423 -12.50 4.78 0.29
N CYS A 424 -11.69 4.68 1.36
CA CYS A 424 -10.26 4.39 1.28
C CYS A 424 -10.00 3.02 0.62
N ILE A 425 -10.75 2.01 1.05
CA ILE A 425 -10.67 0.66 0.48
C ILE A 425 -11.18 0.66 -0.97
N VAL A 426 -12.27 1.38 -1.27
CA VAL A 426 -12.76 1.56 -2.64
C VAL A 426 -11.67 2.11 -3.55
N ALA A 427 -10.97 3.16 -3.12
CA ALA A 427 -9.90 3.78 -3.90
C ALA A 427 -8.72 2.82 -4.11
N ALA A 428 -8.30 2.10 -3.09
CA ALA A 428 -7.22 1.13 -3.18
C ALA A 428 -7.59 -0.03 -4.12
N MET A 429 -8.74 -0.65 -3.90
CA MET A 429 -9.23 -1.79 -4.69
C MET A 429 -9.48 -1.42 -6.15
N ALA A 430 -10.12 -0.29 -6.44
CA ALA A 430 -10.38 0.13 -7.82
C ALA A 430 -9.05 0.38 -8.58
N GLY A 431 -8.07 0.97 -7.90
CA GLY A 431 -6.74 1.19 -8.46
C GLY A 431 -6.05 -0.11 -8.85
N ASP A 432 -5.99 -1.06 -7.94
CA ASP A 432 -5.32 -2.34 -8.17
C ASP A 432 -6.07 -3.23 -9.16
N THR A 433 -7.39 -3.35 -9.02
CA THR A 433 -8.24 -4.05 -10.01
C THR A 433 -7.99 -3.54 -11.43
N SER A 434 -7.66 -2.25 -11.60
CA SER A 434 -7.31 -1.69 -12.91
C SER A 434 -5.98 -2.22 -13.45
N GLN A 435 -4.98 -2.44 -12.60
CA GLN A 435 -3.71 -3.08 -12.98
C GLN A 435 -3.94 -4.52 -13.43
N ASP A 436 -4.74 -5.26 -12.68
CA ASP A 436 -5.06 -6.65 -12.97
C ASP A 436 -5.87 -6.82 -14.26
N LEU A 437 -6.85 -5.97 -14.47
CA LEU A 437 -7.60 -5.93 -15.73
C LEU A 437 -6.73 -5.49 -16.92
N LYS A 438 -5.71 -4.66 -16.71
CA LYS A 438 -4.70 -4.35 -17.73
C LYS A 438 -3.82 -5.55 -18.03
N THR A 439 -3.38 -6.27 -17.00
CA THR A 439 -2.66 -7.55 -17.18
C THR A 439 -3.50 -8.49 -18.04
N GLY A 440 -4.76 -8.71 -17.66
CA GLY A 440 -5.69 -9.57 -18.38
C GLY A 440 -5.97 -9.11 -19.81
N PHE A 441 -6.09 -7.81 -20.05
CA PHE A 441 -6.25 -7.24 -21.38
C PHE A 441 -5.05 -7.61 -22.29
N ILE A 442 -3.82 -7.54 -21.78
CA ILE A 442 -2.61 -7.84 -22.54
C ILE A 442 -2.47 -9.35 -22.79
N VAL A 443 -2.78 -10.20 -21.78
CA VAL A 443 -2.67 -11.67 -21.93
C VAL A 443 -3.91 -12.32 -22.54
N GLY A 444 -4.97 -11.54 -22.84
CA GLY A 444 -6.19 -12.03 -23.47
C GLY A 444 -7.15 -12.76 -22.51
N ALA A 445 -7.17 -12.42 -21.25
CA ALA A 445 -8.11 -12.96 -20.25
C ALA A 445 -9.55 -12.45 -20.47
N THR A 446 -10.52 -13.12 -19.84
CA THR A 446 -11.93 -12.74 -19.87
C THR A 446 -12.24 -11.76 -18.72
N PRO A 447 -12.59 -10.47 -18.98
CA PRO A 447 -12.72 -9.46 -17.94
C PRO A 447 -13.72 -9.81 -16.84
N TRP A 448 -14.93 -10.27 -17.17
CA TRP A 448 -15.92 -10.62 -16.16
C TRP A 448 -15.44 -11.72 -15.19
N LYS A 449 -14.59 -12.64 -15.66
CA LYS A 449 -14.02 -13.67 -14.79
C LYS A 449 -13.00 -13.10 -13.82
N GLN A 450 -12.15 -12.18 -14.28
CA GLN A 450 -11.23 -11.47 -13.39
C GLN A 450 -12.01 -10.63 -12.37
N GLN A 451 -13.03 -9.88 -12.80
CA GLN A 451 -13.89 -9.10 -11.92
C GLN A 451 -14.55 -9.97 -10.84
N VAL A 452 -15.01 -11.19 -11.20
CA VAL A 452 -15.52 -12.15 -10.20
C VAL A 452 -14.39 -12.66 -9.29
N GLY A 453 -13.19 -12.91 -9.83
CA GLY A 453 -12.00 -13.26 -9.05
C GLY A 453 -11.67 -12.21 -8.00
N GLU A 454 -11.68 -10.92 -8.39
CA GLU A 454 -11.49 -9.77 -7.50
C GLU A 454 -12.56 -9.69 -6.39
N LEU A 455 -13.85 -9.90 -6.74
CA LEU A 455 -14.92 -9.93 -5.75
C LEU A 455 -14.72 -11.03 -4.72
N ILE A 456 -14.28 -12.22 -5.15
CA ILE A 456 -13.96 -13.34 -4.25
C ILE A 456 -12.75 -12.97 -3.38
N GLY A 457 -11.69 -12.45 -4.00
CA GLY A 457 -10.51 -11.96 -3.30
C GLY A 457 -10.85 -10.92 -2.23
N ALA A 458 -11.70 -9.95 -2.56
CA ALA A 458 -12.15 -8.91 -1.63
C ALA A 458 -12.91 -9.49 -0.42
N VAL A 459 -13.79 -10.48 -0.61
CA VAL A 459 -14.51 -11.12 0.50
C VAL A 459 -13.56 -11.86 1.43
N VAL A 460 -12.69 -12.70 0.86
CA VAL A 460 -11.74 -13.50 1.64
C VAL A 460 -10.76 -12.59 2.39
N SER A 461 -10.25 -11.58 1.71
CA SER A 461 -9.29 -10.64 2.29
C SER A 461 -9.91 -9.76 3.37
N GLY A 462 -11.18 -9.36 3.21
CA GLY A 462 -11.90 -8.60 4.24
C GLY A 462 -12.06 -9.38 5.54
N LEU A 463 -12.34 -10.70 5.44
CA LEU A 463 -12.35 -11.58 6.60
C LEU A 463 -10.96 -11.75 7.20
N ALA A 464 -9.95 -11.98 6.36
CA ALA A 464 -8.57 -12.18 6.80
C ALA A 464 -8.01 -10.93 7.50
N ILE A 465 -8.23 -9.74 6.92
CA ILE A 465 -7.79 -8.46 7.49
C ILE A 465 -8.42 -8.20 8.85
N GLY A 466 -9.71 -8.52 9.03
CA GLY A 466 -10.35 -8.46 10.34
C GLY A 466 -9.56 -9.25 11.39
N GLY A 467 -9.21 -10.51 11.09
CA GLY A 467 -8.41 -11.36 11.97
C GLY A 467 -7.00 -10.84 12.20
N VAL A 468 -6.32 -10.38 11.14
CA VAL A 468 -4.96 -9.82 11.22
C VAL A 468 -4.92 -8.57 12.11
N LEU A 469 -5.87 -7.63 11.96
CA LEU A 469 -5.92 -6.43 12.79
C LEU A 469 -6.12 -6.76 14.27
N TYR A 470 -7.00 -7.73 14.57
CA TYR A 470 -7.18 -8.18 15.95
C TYR A 470 -5.92 -8.83 16.53
N LEU A 471 -5.27 -9.69 15.74
CA LEU A 471 -4.01 -10.34 16.14
C LEU A 471 -2.93 -9.30 16.44
N LEU A 472 -2.74 -8.33 15.54
CA LEU A 472 -1.71 -7.31 15.66
C LEU A 472 -1.99 -6.35 16.83
N GLN A 473 -3.27 -5.98 17.05
CA GLN A 473 -3.68 -5.18 18.21
C GLN A 473 -3.43 -5.93 19.53
N ALA A 474 -3.70 -7.23 19.56
CA ALA A 474 -3.46 -8.05 20.76
C ALA A 474 -1.96 -8.25 21.05
N ALA A 475 -1.13 -8.29 19.99
CA ALA A 475 0.32 -8.47 20.12
C ALA A 475 1.03 -7.19 20.58
N TRP A 476 0.71 -6.03 19.97
CA TRP A 476 1.53 -4.80 20.12
C TRP A 476 0.73 -3.51 20.28
N SER A 477 -0.55 -3.51 20.28
CA SER A 477 -1.39 -2.29 20.26
C SER A 477 -1.03 -1.27 19.16
N PHE A 478 -2.03 -0.72 18.49
CA PHE A 478 -1.82 0.31 17.49
C PHE A 478 -1.41 1.64 18.13
N GLY A 479 -0.41 2.29 17.56
CA GLY A 479 0.12 3.58 18.03
C GLY A 479 1.32 3.44 18.97
N ASP A 480 1.63 2.22 19.45
CA ASP A 480 2.81 1.94 20.26
C ASP A 480 4.09 1.87 19.36
N PRO A 481 5.30 2.00 19.93
CA PRO A 481 6.54 2.03 19.12
C PRO A 481 6.73 0.81 18.22
N GLU A 482 6.31 -0.38 18.67
CA GLU A 482 6.39 -1.62 17.89
C GLU A 482 5.42 -1.65 16.71
N LEU A 483 4.29 -0.94 16.81
CA LEU A 483 3.27 -0.88 15.77
C LEU A 483 2.67 0.52 15.64
N PRO A 484 3.44 1.50 15.14
CA PRO A 484 3.08 2.92 15.20
C PRO A 484 1.84 3.31 14.40
N ALA A 485 1.41 2.48 13.45
CA ALA A 485 0.23 2.70 12.61
C ALA A 485 0.11 4.15 12.09
N PRO A 486 1.14 4.69 11.40
CA PRO A 486 1.29 6.12 11.18
C PRO A 486 0.14 6.73 10.40
N GLN A 487 -0.37 6.05 9.38
CA GLN A 487 -1.50 6.55 8.58
C GLN A 487 -2.80 6.57 9.39
N ALA A 488 -3.09 5.51 10.14
CA ALA A 488 -4.30 5.46 10.97
C ALA A 488 -4.28 6.50 12.09
N THR A 489 -3.10 6.73 12.68
CA THR A 489 -2.92 7.81 13.66
C THR A 489 -3.16 9.18 13.03
N LEU A 490 -2.69 9.40 11.80
CA LEU A 490 -2.98 10.63 11.06
C LEU A 490 -4.48 10.79 10.80
N MET A 491 -5.16 9.73 10.33
CA MET A 491 -6.61 9.76 10.08
C MET A 491 -7.41 10.05 11.36
N LYS A 492 -6.99 9.44 12.47
CA LYS A 492 -7.53 9.73 13.81
C LYS A 492 -7.42 11.22 14.14
N LEU A 493 -6.21 11.78 14.01
CA LEU A 493 -5.95 13.21 14.27
C LEU A 493 -6.77 14.14 13.37
N VAL A 494 -6.95 13.79 12.10
CA VAL A 494 -7.77 14.57 11.16
C VAL A 494 -9.23 14.64 11.62
N VAL A 495 -9.81 13.50 12.03
CA VAL A 495 -11.20 13.45 12.50
C VAL A 495 -11.36 14.18 13.84
N GLU A 496 -10.47 13.97 14.79
CA GLU A 496 -10.46 14.67 16.08
C GLU A 496 -10.33 16.18 15.89
N GLY A 497 -9.52 16.60 14.93
CA GLY A 497 -9.33 18.00 14.65
C GLY A 497 -10.53 18.73 14.10
N VAL A 498 -11.31 18.07 13.28
CA VAL A 498 -12.55 18.67 12.76
C VAL A 498 -13.65 18.63 13.81
N MET A 499 -13.75 17.54 14.59
CA MET A 499 -14.84 17.31 15.53
C MET A 499 -14.57 17.80 16.96
N GLY A 500 -13.28 17.90 17.36
CA GLY A 500 -12.84 18.37 18.67
C GLY A 500 -12.29 19.81 18.62
N ASP A 501 -12.04 20.40 19.79
CA ASP A 501 -11.57 21.80 19.91
C ASP A 501 -10.07 21.93 20.24
N TYR A 502 -9.30 20.82 20.30
CA TYR A 502 -7.95 20.77 20.89
C TYR A 502 -6.82 20.37 19.93
N LEU A 503 -6.86 20.83 18.68
CA LEU A 503 -5.73 20.61 17.78
C LEU A 503 -4.72 21.77 17.83
N PRO A 504 -3.41 21.47 17.67
CA PRO A 504 -2.38 22.49 17.51
C PRO A 504 -2.43 23.07 16.08
N TRP A 505 -3.49 23.84 15.77
CA TRP A 505 -3.72 24.39 14.44
C TRP A 505 -2.53 25.17 13.89
N GLY A 506 -1.75 25.84 14.74
CA GLY A 506 -0.53 26.54 14.32
C GLY A 506 0.48 25.60 13.68
N LEU A 507 0.73 24.44 14.28
CA LEU A 507 1.65 23.42 13.73
C LEU A 507 1.12 22.83 12.44
N ILE A 508 -0.18 22.53 12.38
CA ILE A 508 -0.84 21.99 11.19
C ILE A 508 -0.73 22.98 10.03
N LEU A 509 -1.00 24.27 10.27
CA LEU A 509 -0.90 25.32 9.25
C LEU A 509 0.53 25.52 8.76
N ILE A 510 1.55 25.42 9.63
CA ILE A 510 2.96 25.42 9.21
C ILE A 510 3.19 24.29 8.19
N GLY A 511 2.67 23.09 8.47
CA GLY A 511 2.76 21.96 7.54
C GLY A 511 2.05 22.24 6.20
N VAL A 512 0.87 22.83 6.23
CA VAL A 512 0.13 23.22 5.02
C VAL A 512 0.94 24.20 4.17
N PHE A 513 1.53 25.23 4.78
CA PHE A 513 2.36 26.22 4.07
C PHE A 513 3.65 25.60 3.52
N ILE A 514 4.30 24.69 4.24
CA ILE A 514 5.45 23.93 3.75
C ILE A 514 5.03 23.14 2.51
N ALA A 515 3.91 22.44 2.53
CA ALA A 515 3.40 21.68 1.39
C ALA A 515 3.15 22.56 0.17
N VAL A 516 2.54 23.75 0.37
CA VAL A 516 2.31 24.73 -0.70
C VAL A 516 3.63 25.25 -1.27
N ALA A 517 4.61 25.55 -0.44
CA ALA A 517 5.91 26.02 -0.87
C ALA A 517 6.66 24.95 -1.70
N VAL A 518 6.65 23.70 -1.23
CA VAL A 518 7.23 22.53 -1.91
C VAL A 518 6.59 22.32 -3.27
N GLU A 519 5.26 22.49 -3.35
CA GLU A 519 4.51 22.40 -4.60
C GLU A 519 4.89 23.48 -5.61
N ILE A 520 5.04 24.72 -5.17
CA ILE A 520 5.45 25.86 -6.02
C ILE A 520 6.85 25.62 -6.61
N VAL A 521 7.76 25.00 -5.83
CA VAL A 521 9.10 24.63 -6.29
C VAL A 521 9.07 23.46 -7.28
N GLY A 522 7.94 22.75 -7.43
CA GLY A 522 7.78 21.64 -8.36
C GLY A 522 8.26 20.29 -7.81
N ILE A 523 8.44 20.16 -6.51
CA ILE A 523 8.73 18.89 -5.84
C ILE A 523 7.40 18.18 -5.57
N PRO A 524 7.29 16.86 -5.85
CA PRO A 524 6.10 16.08 -5.51
C PRO A 524 5.81 16.15 -4.01
N VAL A 525 4.70 16.82 -3.65
CA VAL A 525 4.35 17.15 -2.26
C VAL A 525 4.13 15.91 -1.41
N LEU A 526 3.41 14.90 -1.92
CA LEU A 526 3.04 13.72 -1.12
C LEU A 526 4.24 12.94 -0.59
N PRO A 527 5.21 12.50 -1.41
CA PRO A 527 6.40 11.81 -0.91
C PRO A 527 7.20 12.66 0.08
N PHE A 528 7.37 13.95 -0.20
CA PHE A 528 8.04 14.88 0.71
C PHE A 528 7.33 14.98 2.06
N SER A 529 6.02 15.18 2.04
CA SER A 529 5.20 15.33 3.25
C SER A 529 5.15 14.05 4.08
N ILE A 530 5.10 12.88 3.43
CA ILE A 530 5.21 11.59 4.10
C ILE A 530 6.57 11.47 4.81
N GLY A 531 7.65 11.86 4.16
CA GLY A 531 8.97 11.88 4.78
C GLY A 531 9.05 12.83 5.97
N LEU A 532 8.43 14.02 5.90
CA LEU A 532 8.36 14.96 7.01
C LEU A 532 7.54 14.40 8.18
N TYR A 533 6.50 13.64 7.88
CA TYR A 533 5.62 13.03 8.88
C TYR A 533 6.23 11.79 9.56
N LEU A 534 6.92 10.94 8.79
CA LEU A 534 7.53 9.71 9.30
C LEU A 534 8.86 9.97 10.03
N PRO A 535 9.26 9.11 10.97
CA PRO A 535 10.60 9.12 11.52
C PRO A 535 11.68 9.02 10.43
N ILE A 536 12.79 9.72 10.60
CA ILE A 536 13.91 9.73 9.64
C ILE A 536 14.49 8.33 9.40
N HIS A 537 14.43 7.47 10.41
CA HIS A 537 14.91 6.09 10.40
C HIS A 537 14.38 5.29 9.20
N LEU A 538 13.07 5.40 8.95
CA LEU A 538 12.39 4.75 7.82
C LEU A 538 12.87 5.30 6.47
N SER A 539 12.92 6.63 6.35
CA SER A 539 13.32 7.31 5.12
C SER A 539 14.78 7.04 4.74
N THR A 540 15.66 6.87 5.73
CA THR A 540 17.07 6.53 5.53
C THR A 540 17.23 5.14 4.92
N ALA A 541 16.55 4.13 5.49
CA ALA A 541 16.60 2.76 4.97
C ALA A 541 15.99 2.66 3.56
N ILE A 542 14.86 3.36 3.31
CA ILE A 542 14.25 3.45 1.98
C ILE A 542 15.23 4.08 0.98
N MET A 543 15.97 5.12 1.38
CA MET A 543 16.97 5.76 0.50
C MET A 543 18.11 4.82 0.13
N VAL A 544 18.57 3.96 1.05
CA VAL A 544 19.59 2.94 0.73
C VAL A 544 19.11 2.02 -0.39
N GLY A 545 17.87 1.53 -0.33
CA GLY A 545 17.26 0.73 -1.41
C GLY A 545 17.16 1.49 -2.73
N GLY A 546 16.74 2.77 -2.68
CA GLY A 546 16.66 3.66 -3.83
C GLY A 546 18.02 3.91 -4.49
N LEU A 547 19.07 4.13 -3.70
CA LEU A 547 20.45 4.30 -4.20
C LEU A 547 20.96 3.02 -4.89
N LEU A 548 20.68 1.85 -4.32
CA LEU A 548 21.06 0.58 -4.93
C LEU A 548 20.38 0.39 -6.30
N ARG A 549 19.10 0.76 -6.43
CA ARG A 549 18.42 0.77 -7.73
C ARG A 549 19.06 1.75 -8.71
N ALA A 550 19.33 2.99 -8.29
CA ALA A 550 19.99 3.99 -9.15
C ALA A 550 21.34 3.51 -9.68
N PHE A 551 22.09 2.75 -8.88
CA PHE A 551 23.35 2.14 -9.32
C PHE A 551 23.15 1.18 -10.49
N TYR A 552 22.10 0.35 -10.48
CA TYR A 552 21.80 -0.58 -11.58
C TYR A 552 21.18 0.13 -12.78
N GLU A 553 20.32 1.13 -12.59
CA GLU A 553 19.76 1.95 -13.67
C GLU A 553 20.86 2.67 -14.46
N ARG A 554 21.88 3.22 -13.78
CA ARG A 554 23.03 3.85 -14.44
C ARG A 554 23.83 2.89 -15.33
N LYS A 555 23.84 1.60 -15.00
CA LYS A 555 24.46 0.56 -15.83
C LYS A 555 23.63 0.17 -17.06
N LYS A 556 22.44 0.77 -17.25
CA LYS A 556 21.49 0.52 -18.36
C LYS A 556 21.12 -0.95 -18.54
N ASN A 557 21.14 -1.74 -17.48
CA ASN A 557 20.77 -3.16 -17.51
C ASN A 557 19.38 -3.35 -16.89
N GLU A 558 18.34 -3.35 -17.75
CA GLU A 558 16.96 -3.53 -17.33
C GLU A 558 16.72 -4.89 -16.62
N ALA A 559 17.45 -5.92 -16.99
CA ALA A 559 17.33 -7.24 -16.37
C ALA A 559 17.71 -7.20 -14.90
N TYR A 560 18.78 -6.49 -14.52
CA TYR A 560 19.18 -6.32 -13.12
C TYR A 560 18.16 -5.53 -12.31
N VAL A 561 17.56 -4.51 -12.92
CA VAL A 561 16.51 -3.72 -12.26
C VAL A 561 15.30 -4.61 -11.96
N GLN A 562 14.85 -5.41 -12.93
CA GLN A 562 13.71 -6.34 -12.76
C GLN A 562 14.01 -7.44 -11.72
N ASP A 563 15.20 -8.00 -11.76
CA ASP A 563 15.64 -9.00 -10.79
C ASP A 563 15.68 -8.45 -9.36
N GLY A 564 16.13 -7.21 -9.21
CA GLY A 564 16.11 -6.52 -7.93
C GLY A 564 14.68 -6.23 -7.44
N ILE A 565 13.75 -5.89 -8.33
CA ILE A 565 12.33 -5.71 -7.98
C ILE A 565 11.74 -7.04 -7.47
N LEU A 566 12.01 -8.15 -8.14
CA LEU A 566 11.52 -9.48 -7.73
C LEU A 566 12.10 -9.89 -6.36
N PHE A 567 13.40 -9.68 -6.16
CA PHE A 567 14.04 -9.96 -4.87
C PHE A 567 13.47 -9.08 -3.76
N SER A 568 13.29 -7.78 -4.02
CA SER A 568 12.71 -6.79 -3.09
C SER A 568 11.27 -7.13 -2.70
N SER A 569 10.45 -7.58 -3.67
CA SER A 569 9.10 -8.08 -3.38
C SER A 569 9.13 -9.29 -2.45
N GLY A 570 10.12 -10.17 -2.63
CA GLY A 570 10.38 -11.27 -1.70
C GLY A 570 10.76 -10.79 -0.30
N LEU A 571 11.64 -9.76 -0.19
CA LEU A 571 12.01 -9.18 1.11
C LEU A 571 10.79 -8.68 1.88
N ILE A 572 9.90 -7.97 1.22
CA ILE A 572 8.68 -7.43 1.82
C ILE A 572 7.76 -8.54 2.29
N ALA A 573 7.50 -9.53 1.43
CA ALA A 573 6.64 -10.66 1.76
C ALA A 573 7.21 -11.47 2.94
N GLY A 574 8.53 -11.75 2.93
CA GLY A 574 9.19 -12.54 3.96
C GLY A 574 9.18 -11.85 5.33
N GLU A 575 9.48 -10.56 5.38
CA GLU A 575 9.41 -9.78 6.61
C GLU A 575 7.98 -9.71 7.15
N GLY A 576 7.00 -9.41 6.29
CA GLY A 576 5.60 -9.34 6.69
C GLY A 576 5.07 -10.67 7.23
N LEU A 577 5.40 -11.79 6.58
CA LEU A 577 4.99 -13.13 7.05
C LEU A 577 5.58 -13.46 8.42
N ILE A 578 6.86 -13.23 8.62
CA ILE A 578 7.50 -13.47 9.92
C ILE A 578 6.96 -12.51 10.97
N GLY A 579 6.70 -11.22 10.61
CA GLY A 579 6.05 -10.27 11.52
C GLY A 579 4.71 -10.80 12.05
N ILE A 580 3.86 -11.36 11.19
CA ILE A 580 2.59 -11.98 11.61
C ILE A 580 2.83 -13.23 12.48
N LEU A 581 3.79 -14.08 12.12
CA LEU A 581 4.13 -15.25 12.95
C LEU A 581 4.63 -14.84 14.33
N LEU A 582 5.45 -13.78 14.42
CA LEU A 582 5.90 -13.22 15.69
C LEU A 582 4.74 -12.63 16.50
N ALA A 583 3.76 -12.00 15.85
CA ALA A 583 2.53 -11.56 16.52
C ALA A 583 1.78 -12.76 17.15
N VAL A 584 1.65 -13.86 16.43
CA VAL A 584 1.05 -15.09 17.00
C VAL A 584 1.82 -15.57 18.21
N THR A 585 3.17 -15.62 18.14
CA THR A 585 4.00 -16.06 19.28
C THR A 585 3.91 -15.12 20.48
N ALA A 586 3.74 -13.81 20.23
CA ALA A 586 3.55 -12.80 21.28
C ALA A 586 2.20 -13.02 22.00
N VAL A 587 1.11 -13.21 21.25
CA VAL A 587 -0.23 -13.48 21.82
C VAL A 587 -0.27 -14.80 22.60
N LEU A 588 0.44 -15.82 22.13
CA LEU A 588 0.56 -17.11 22.83
C LEU A 588 1.52 -17.08 24.05
N GLY A 589 2.16 -15.94 24.32
CA GLY A 589 3.12 -15.81 25.43
C GLY A 589 4.42 -16.59 25.26
N VAL A 590 4.72 -17.06 24.03
CA VAL A 590 5.89 -17.90 23.75
C VAL A 590 7.11 -17.06 23.34
N SER A 591 6.91 -15.80 22.95
CA SER A 591 7.96 -14.89 22.47
C SER A 591 9.13 -14.74 23.43
N ALA A 592 8.86 -14.68 24.74
CA ALA A 592 9.90 -14.60 25.78
C ALA A 592 10.87 -15.79 25.81
N LYS A 593 10.46 -16.97 25.31
CA LYS A 593 11.32 -18.17 25.26
C LYS A 593 12.42 -18.04 24.20
N PHE A 594 12.19 -17.28 23.15
CA PHE A 594 13.12 -17.06 22.05
C PHE A 594 14.00 -15.83 22.26
N ASP A 595 13.67 -14.94 23.21
CA ASP A 595 14.38 -13.69 23.47
C ASP A 595 15.79 -13.96 24.04
N LEU A 596 16.82 -13.76 23.20
CA LEU A 596 18.23 -13.89 23.59
C LEU A 596 18.74 -12.62 24.27
N SER A 597 18.15 -11.45 24.00
CA SER A 597 18.55 -10.19 24.63
C SER A 597 18.29 -10.23 26.13
N GLY A 598 17.21 -10.85 26.58
CA GLY A 598 16.89 -11.09 27.97
C GLY A 598 17.92 -12.01 28.69
N ARG A 599 18.73 -12.75 27.91
CA ARG A 599 19.84 -13.60 28.41
C ARG A 599 21.20 -12.92 28.27
N GLY A 600 21.25 -11.63 27.95
CA GLY A 600 22.48 -10.86 27.77
C GLY A 600 23.22 -11.11 26.44
N ILE A 601 22.60 -11.82 25.49
CA ILE A 601 23.16 -12.09 24.16
C ILE A 601 22.60 -11.08 23.18
N SER A 602 23.29 -9.97 22.95
CA SER A 602 22.92 -8.98 21.91
C SER A 602 24.20 -8.45 21.25
N LEU A 603 24.15 -8.33 19.93
CA LEU A 603 25.26 -7.79 19.12
C LEU A 603 25.24 -6.24 19.08
N GLY A 604 24.22 -5.61 19.66
CA GLY A 604 24.07 -4.16 19.70
C GLY A 604 24.00 -3.49 18.32
N ALA A 605 24.14 -2.17 18.25
CA ALA A 605 24.06 -1.39 17.03
C ALA A 605 25.09 -1.80 15.95
N ALA A 606 26.29 -2.20 16.35
CA ALA A 606 27.30 -2.71 15.42
C ALA A 606 26.86 -3.99 14.73
N GLY A 607 26.20 -4.89 15.45
CA GLY A 607 25.61 -6.10 14.90
C GLY A 607 24.47 -5.79 13.94
N SER A 608 23.62 -4.81 14.25
CA SER A 608 22.55 -4.32 13.36
C SER A 608 23.09 -3.84 12.02
N LEU A 609 24.11 -2.99 12.04
CA LEU A 609 24.73 -2.46 10.81
C LEU A 609 25.45 -3.57 10.02
N ALA A 610 26.13 -4.51 10.69
CA ALA A 610 26.77 -5.64 10.03
C ALA A 610 25.74 -6.57 9.35
N ALA A 611 24.63 -6.87 10.02
CA ALA A 611 23.54 -7.66 9.47
C ALA A 611 22.90 -6.95 8.27
N PHE A 612 22.67 -5.63 8.36
CA PHE A 612 22.13 -4.83 7.28
C PHE A 612 23.05 -4.80 6.04
N LEU A 613 24.35 -4.60 6.24
CA LEU A 613 25.32 -4.67 5.16
C LEU A 613 25.38 -6.08 4.53
N SER A 614 25.27 -7.13 5.32
CA SER A 614 25.20 -8.51 4.83
C SER A 614 23.95 -8.72 3.94
N LEU A 615 22.81 -8.17 4.32
CA LEU A 615 21.58 -8.20 3.51
C LEU A 615 21.78 -7.50 2.15
N LEU A 616 22.41 -6.32 2.14
CA LEU A 616 22.72 -5.61 0.89
C LEU A 616 23.68 -6.42 0.01
N VAL A 617 24.68 -7.06 0.57
CA VAL A 617 25.60 -7.94 -0.17
C VAL A 617 24.85 -9.13 -0.77
N ILE A 618 23.97 -9.79 -0.01
CA ILE A 618 23.13 -10.88 -0.52
C ILE A 618 22.28 -10.41 -1.70
N MET A 619 21.64 -9.24 -1.58
CA MET A 619 20.83 -8.64 -2.65
C MET A 619 21.68 -8.41 -3.90
N ILE A 620 22.86 -7.80 -3.78
CA ILE A 620 23.78 -7.56 -4.89
C ILE A 620 24.21 -8.88 -5.56
N CYS A 621 24.54 -9.89 -4.77
CA CYS A 621 24.95 -11.21 -5.28
C CYS A 621 23.82 -11.92 -6.04
N VAL A 622 22.57 -11.82 -5.56
CA VAL A 622 21.42 -12.45 -6.22
C VAL A 622 21.09 -11.76 -7.54
N ILE A 623 21.23 -10.42 -7.59
CA ILE A 623 21.00 -9.63 -8.82
C ILE A 623 22.09 -9.95 -9.87
N LYS A 624 23.37 -10.07 -9.47
CA LYS A 624 24.50 -10.28 -10.40
C LYS A 624 24.68 -11.71 -10.92
N LYS A 625 24.09 -12.72 -10.29
CA LYS A 625 24.39 -14.13 -10.61
C LYS A 625 23.97 -14.59 -12.02
N GLN A 626 23.29 -13.75 -12.81
CA GLN A 626 22.84 -14.09 -14.16
C GLN A 626 23.94 -13.95 -15.23
N GLU A 627 24.94 -13.11 -15.01
CA GLU A 627 26.02 -12.86 -16.00
C GLU A 627 26.87 -14.10 -16.32
N LYS A 628 26.99 -15.05 -15.35
CA LYS A 628 27.75 -16.29 -15.54
C LYS A 628 27.00 -17.38 -16.32
N MET A 629 25.67 -17.39 -16.32
CA MET A 629 24.89 -18.42 -17.02
C MET A 629 24.61 -18.07 -18.49
N GLU A 630 24.64 -16.79 -18.88
CA GLU A 630 24.50 -16.38 -20.29
C GLU A 630 25.84 -16.39 -21.06
N ILE A 631 26.98 -16.39 -20.36
CA ILE A 631 28.32 -16.50 -20.98
C ILE A 631 28.69 -17.97 -21.20
N ASP A 632 28.13 -18.90 -20.42
CA ASP A 632 28.39 -20.35 -20.49
C ASP A 632 27.32 -21.12 -21.31
N SER A 633 26.30 -20.44 -21.88
CA SER A 633 25.28 -20.98 -22.78
C SER A 633 25.42 -20.41 -24.18
#